data_b8edb545efa9af14ddfbba77624a6eba
#
_entry.id   b8edb545efa9af14ddfbba77624a6eba
#
_cell.length_a   1.000
_cell.length_b   1.000
_cell.length_c   1.000
_cell.angle_alpha   90.00
_cell.angle_beta   90.00
_cell.angle_gamma   90.00
#
_symmetry.space_group_name_H-M   'P 1'
#
loop_
_entity.id
_entity.type
_entity.pdbx_description
1 polymer ?
#
loop_
_entity_poly.entity_id
_entity_poly.type
_entity_poly.pdbx_seq_one_letter_code
_entity_poly.pdbx_strand_id
1 'polypeptide(L)'
;MSLTVKKLFIPIGLSIAAFIFFTVQSENFATASNISTILRETATPLMISCGMCFVMAAGYIDLSVGAMAALISMLASRMIDLGLAVPLILVLMVVLGAIFGFINGLLIRTFDLHPFVGTLAMMSVYRGLTWIFSYRNANGSAYAVKITDLTIRELNGAMNIGSFKIYYSLIVALICMAVCQVVFMMTKFGSNIYAMGANLKAAELTGIKVGRVEGMAYMCCGALTGVCAIFLLARSQCATTTMGVGLEFDAISALVIGGASAMGASETAGKANPVGAALGAFFLYLVYNGIFKMGIPTAYQQITQGGVLILMMMVDSIVTMVRLHNQELKYGLEQEKIMQEELNNG
;
A
#
# COMPACT_ATOMS: atom_id res chain seq x y z
N MET A 1 20.46 11.24 -14.62
CA MET A 1 19.31 10.35 -14.31
C MET A 1 19.08 10.39 -12.82
N SER A 2 17.92 10.89 -12.35
CA SER A 2 17.68 11.10 -10.92
C SER A 2 17.78 9.76 -10.15
N LEU A 3 18.22 9.81 -8.89
CA LEU A 3 18.32 8.62 -8.00
C LEU A 3 17.02 7.80 -7.94
N THR A 4 15.89 8.47 -8.09
CA THR A 4 14.55 7.86 -8.14
C THR A 4 14.40 6.93 -9.34
N VAL A 5 14.85 7.33 -10.51
CA VAL A 5 14.77 6.52 -11.75
C VAL A 5 15.65 5.27 -11.64
N LYS A 6 16.86 5.39 -11.07
CA LYS A 6 17.76 4.25 -10.86
C LYS A 6 17.14 3.18 -9.96
N LYS A 7 16.35 3.57 -8.96
CA LYS A 7 15.71 2.63 -8.03
C LYS A 7 14.57 1.82 -8.68
N LEU A 8 13.91 2.35 -9.71
CA LEU A 8 12.84 1.65 -10.42
C LEU A 8 13.36 0.47 -11.28
N PHE A 9 14.65 0.44 -11.62
CA PHE A 9 15.23 -0.69 -12.37
C PHE A 9 15.29 -1.99 -11.55
N ILE A 10 15.37 -1.89 -10.21
CA ILE A 10 15.42 -3.08 -9.34
C ILE A 10 14.11 -3.88 -9.42
N PRO A 11 12.93 -3.31 -9.13
CA PRO A 11 11.68 -4.06 -9.23
C PRO A 11 11.36 -4.52 -10.66
N ILE A 12 11.78 -3.77 -11.68
CA ILE A 12 11.64 -4.20 -13.08
C ILE A 12 12.51 -5.44 -13.35
N GLY A 13 13.78 -5.39 -12.98
CA GLY A 13 14.70 -6.52 -13.15
C GLY A 13 14.24 -7.76 -12.40
N LEU A 14 13.79 -7.61 -11.15
CA LEU A 14 13.22 -8.69 -10.34
C LEU A 14 11.96 -9.27 -11.00
N SER A 15 11.07 -8.42 -11.55
CA SER A 15 9.86 -8.87 -12.23
C SER A 15 10.18 -9.67 -13.49
N ILE A 16 11.16 -9.23 -14.29
CA ILE A 16 11.60 -9.94 -15.49
C ILE A 16 12.21 -11.30 -15.10
N ALA A 17 13.10 -11.32 -14.11
CA ALA A 17 13.74 -12.55 -13.65
C ALA A 17 12.70 -13.56 -13.12
N ALA A 18 11.75 -13.09 -12.28
CA ALA A 18 10.68 -13.93 -11.77
C ALA A 18 9.75 -14.43 -12.90
N PHE A 19 9.42 -13.57 -13.87
CA PHE A 19 8.59 -13.96 -15.00
C PHE A 19 9.25 -15.07 -15.83
N ILE A 20 10.54 -14.94 -16.14
CA ILE A 20 11.30 -15.97 -16.85
C ILE A 20 11.36 -17.27 -16.04
N PHE A 21 11.67 -17.17 -14.76
CA PHE A 21 11.75 -18.34 -13.86
C PHE A 21 10.43 -19.13 -13.85
N PHE A 22 9.29 -18.47 -13.59
CA PHE A 22 8.00 -19.14 -13.51
C PHE A 22 7.49 -19.63 -14.87
N THR A 23 7.88 -18.97 -15.97
CA THR A 23 7.55 -19.45 -17.33
C THR A 23 8.26 -20.78 -17.65
N VAL A 24 9.50 -20.96 -17.17
CA VAL A 24 10.23 -22.21 -17.31
C VAL A 24 9.65 -23.31 -16.43
N GLN A 25 9.15 -22.96 -15.24
CA GLN A 25 8.64 -23.93 -14.27
C GLN A 25 7.18 -24.35 -14.51
N SER A 26 6.39 -23.60 -15.28
CA SER A 26 4.98 -23.89 -15.51
C SER A 26 4.56 -23.49 -16.93
N GLU A 27 4.10 -24.46 -17.72
CA GLU A 27 3.65 -24.28 -19.11
C GLU A 27 2.49 -23.26 -19.25
N ASN A 28 1.66 -23.13 -18.21
CA ASN A 28 0.49 -22.25 -18.22
C ASN A 28 0.77 -20.87 -17.61
N PHE A 29 2.02 -20.55 -17.26
CA PHE A 29 2.33 -19.30 -16.59
C PHE A 29 2.26 -18.10 -17.54
N ALA A 30 2.87 -18.17 -18.71
CA ALA A 30 2.93 -17.08 -19.69
C ALA A 30 1.71 -16.96 -20.61
N THR A 31 0.57 -17.59 -20.24
CA THR A 31 -0.66 -17.48 -21.03
C THR A 31 -1.34 -16.13 -20.85
N ALA A 32 -2.00 -15.63 -21.90
CA ALA A 32 -2.76 -14.35 -21.83
C ALA A 32 -3.81 -14.33 -20.71
N SER A 33 -4.47 -15.46 -20.47
CA SER A 33 -5.43 -15.62 -19.36
C SER A 33 -4.76 -15.47 -18.00
N ASN A 34 -3.57 -16.07 -17.80
CA ASN A 34 -2.85 -15.97 -16.53
C ASN A 34 -2.27 -14.59 -16.31
N ILE A 35 -1.71 -13.96 -17.33
CA ILE A 35 -1.22 -12.56 -17.26
C ILE A 35 -2.38 -11.61 -16.89
N SER A 36 -3.56 -11.80 -17.51
CA SER A 36 -4.75 -11.04 -17.14
C SER A 36 -5.15 -11.25 -15.67
N THR A 37 -4.95 -12.45 -15.14
CA THR A 37 -5.20 -12.76 -13.73
C THR A 37 -4.18 -12.05 -12.84
N ILE A 38 -2.89 -12.10 -13.13
CA ILE A 38 -1.84 -11.39 -12.37
C ILE A 38 -2.16 -9.89 -12.31
N LEU A 39 -2.50 -9.29 -13.44
CA LEU A 39 -2.83 -7.86 -13.52
C LEU A 39 -4.08 -7.51 -12.69
N ARG A 40 -5.12 -8.37 -12.71
CA ARG A 40 -6.31 -8.20 -11.87
C ARG A 40 -5.96 -8.26 -10.38
N GLU A 41 -5.18 -9.25 -9.99
CA GLU A 41 -4.78 -9.48 -8.60
C GLU A 41 -3.93 -8.30 -8.06
N THR A 42 -3.08 -7.71 -8.90
CA THR A 42 -2.26 -6.54 -8.58
C THR A 42 -3.09 -5.29 -8.27
N ALA A 43 -4.30 -5.17 -8.84
CA ALA A 43 -5.08 -3.93 -8.78
C ALA A 43 -5.43 -3.51 -7.34
N THR A 44 -5.89 -4.45 -6.52
CA THR A 44 -6.34 -4.17 -5.14
C THR A 44 -5.18 -3.72 -4.24
N PRO A 45 -4.06 -4.45 -4.15
CA PRO A 45 -2.91 -4.00 -3.37
C PRO A 45 -2.29 -2.71 -3.92
N LEU A 46 -2.34 -2.47 -5.23
CA LEU A 46 -1.87 -1.20 -5.80
C LEU A 46 -2.69 -0.01 -5.29
N MET A 47 -4.03 -0.12 -5.21
CA MET A 47 -4.87 0.96 -4.67
C MET A 47 -4.49 1.30 -3.22
N ILE A 48 -4.33 0.29 -2.37
CA ILE A 48 -3.91 0.49 -0.97
C ILE A 48 -2.49 1.02 -0.91
N SER A 49 -1.56 0.51 -1.71
CA SER A 49 -0.17 0.98 -1.73
C SER A 49 -0.08 2.45 -2.17
N CYS A 50 -0.92 2.90 -3.10
CA CYS A 50 -1.04 4.32 -3.45
C CYS A 50 -1.48 5.17 -2.25
N GLY A 51 -2.42 4.68 -1.45
CA GLY A 51 -2.82 5.32 -0.19
C GLY A 51 -1.69 5.32 0.84
N MET A 52 -1.09 4.17 1.05
CA MET A 52 0.03 3.99 1.97
C MET A 52 1.26 4.85 1.59
N CYS A 53 1.43 5.21 0.29
CA CYS A 53 2.47 6.16 -0.13
C CYS A 53 2.41 7.47 0.64
N PHE A 54 1.21 8.03 0.89
CA PHE A 54 1.06 9.29 1.61
C PHE A 54 1.55 9.18 3.05
N VAL A 55 1.22 8.07 3.70
CA VAL A 55 1.59 7.80 5.09
C VAL A 55 3.08 7.46 5.21
N MET A 56 3.59 6.56 4.34
CA MET A 56 5.01 6.15 4.38
C MET A 56 5.96 7.27 3.92
N ALA A 57 5.55 8.11 2.96
CA ALA A 57 6.35 9.28 2.56
C ALA A 57 6.44 10.32 3.67
N ALA A 58 5.47 10.38 4.58
CA ALA A 58 5.52 11.22 5.79
C ALA A 58 6.35 10.59 6.93
N GLY A 59 6.84 9.36 6.76
CA GLY A 59 7.61 8.64 7.78
C GLY A 59 6.79 7.77 8.73
N TYR A 60 5.53 7.49 8.40
CA TYR A 60 4.58 6.73 9.22
C TYR A 60 4.15 5.44 8.52
N ILE A 61 3.41 4.58 9.23
CA ILE A 61 2.83 3.33 8.71
C ILE A 61 1.38 3.24 9.18
N ASP A 62 0.48 2.73 8.33
CA ASP A 62 -0.91 2.43 8.70
C ASP A 62 -1.21 0.93 8.54
N LEU A 63 -1.26 0.22 9.66
CA LEU A 63 -1.58 -1.22 9.69
C LEU A 63 -3.10 -1.48 9.65
N SER A 64 -3.92 -0.45 9.76
CA SER A 64 -5.38 -0.64 9.88
C SER A 64 -6.09 -0.81 8.53
N VAL A 65 -5.42 -0.54 7.40
CA VAL A 65 -6.02 -0.48 6.06
C VAL A 65 -6.79 -1.75 5.66
N GLY A 66 -6.27 -2.94 5.98
CA GLY A 66 -6.95 -4.20 5.68
C GLY A 66 -8.23 -4.40 6.50
N ALA A 67 -8.19 -4.06 7.79
CA ALA A 67 -9.36 -4.11 8.67
C ALA A 67 -10.38 -3.02 8.32
N MET A 68 -9.90 -1.83 7.95
CA MET A 68 -10.73 -0.72 7.45
C MET A 68 -11.48 -1.13 6.16
N ALA A 69 -10.80 -1.76 5.21
CA ALA A 69 -11.43 -2.26 4.00
C ALA A 69 -12.54 -3.30 4.28
N ALA A 70 -12.30 -4.20 5.27
CA ALA A 70 -13.32 -5.16 5.70
C ALA A 70 -14.55 -4.48 6.30
N LEU A 71 -14.33 -3.49 7.20
CA LEU A 71 -15.43 -2.74 7.81
C LEU A 71 -16.24 -1.98 6.77
N ILE A 72 -15.58 -1.28 5.84
CA ILE A 72 -16.25 -0.54 4.77
C ILE A 72 -17.07 -1.49 3.88
N SER A 73 -16.52 -2.64 3.52
CA SER A 73 -17.22 -3.66 2.72
C SER A 73 -18.45 -4.22 3.46
N MET A 74 -18.33 -4.44 4.77
CA MET A 74 -19.44 -4.90 5.61
C MET A 74 -20.54 -3.86 5.74
N LEU A 75 -20.18 -2.58 5.95
CA LEU A 75 -21.13 -1.47 5.97
C LEU A 75 -21.82 -1.29 4.62
N ALA A 76 -21.08 -1.41 3.51
CA ALA A 76 -21.66 -1.38 2.17
C ALA A 76 -22.70 -2.47 1.96
N SER A 77 -22.43 -3.70 2.42
CA SER A 77 -23.39 -4.80 2.39
C SER A 77 -24.68 -4.45 3.17
N ARG A 78 -24.56 -3.83 4.33
CA ARG A 78 -25.74 -3.35 5.10
C ARG A 78 -26.50 -2.23 4.39
N MET A 79 -25.80 -1.32 3.72
CA MET A 79 -26.44 -0.27 2.91
C MET A 79 -27.23 -0.84 1.72
N ILE A 80 -26.74 -1.93 1.11
CA ILE A 80 -27.47 -2.65 0.05
C ILE A 80 -28.75 -3.24 0.61
N ASP A 81 -28.72 -3.88 1.78
CA ASP A 81 -29.92 -4.45 2.41
C ASP A 81 -30.95 -3.37 2.77
N LEU A 82 -30.50 -2.16 3.08
CA LEU A 82 -31.36 -1.00 3.32
C LEU A 82 -31.94 -0.40 2.04
N GLY A 83 -31.58 -0.94 0.86
CA GLY A 83 -32.10 -0.49 -0.42
C GLY A 83 -31.49 0.83 -0.92
N LEU A 84 -30.31 1.24 -0.42
CA LEU A 84 -29.66 2.44 -0.92
C LEU A 84 -29.18 2.22 -2.36
N ALA A 85 -29.25 3.30 -3.16
CA ALA A 85 -28.76 3.27 -4.54
C ALA A 85 -27.25 2.99 -4.60
N VAL A 86 -26.82 2.05 -5.46
CA VAL A 86 -25.41 1.64 -5.58
C VAL A 86 -24.46 2.80 -5.81
N PRO A 87 -24.72 3.79 -6.70
CA PRO A 87 -23.82 4.94 -6.85
C PRO A 87 -23.57 5.70 -5.55
N LEU A 88 -24.60 5.84 -4.70
CA LEU A 88 -24.48 6.46 -3.39
C LEU A 88 -23.60 5.61 -2.46
N ILE A 89 -23.78 4.29 -2.46
CA ILE A 89 -22.98 3.37 -1.66
C ILE A 89 -21.51 3.47 -2.04
N LEU A 90 -21.18 3.52 -3.33
CA LEU A 90 -19.79 3.65 -3.80
C LEU A 90 -19.14 4.95 -3.30
N VAL A 91 -19.86 6.06 -3.35
CA VAL A 91 -19.39 7.35 -2.79
C VAL A 91 -19.18 7.24 -1.28
N LEU A 92 -20.18 6.67 -0.57
CA LEU A 92 -20.09 6.49 0.88
C LEU A 92 -18.92 5.59 1.30
N MET A 93 -18.59 4.56 0.54
CA MET A 93 -17.41 3.72 0.83
C MET A 93 -16.11 4.52 0.83
N VAL A 94 -15.93 5.42 -0.14
CA VAL A 94 -14.76 6.30 -0.22
C VAL A 94 -14.76 7.33 0.91
N VAL A 95 -15.91 7.93 1.19
CA VAL A 95 -16.06 8.92 2.27
C VAL A 95 -15.83 8.30 3.65
N LEU A 96 -16.38 7.11 3.91
CA LEU A 96 -16.12 6.37 5.15
C LEU A 96 -14.64 6.03 5.31
N GLY A 97 -13.99 5.59 4.22
CA GLY A 97 -12.55 5.38 4.23
C GLY A 97 -11.78 6.64 4.60
N ALA A 98 -12.09 7.77 3.98
CA ALA A 98 -11.48 9.06 4.31
C ALA A 98 -11.69 9.46 5.78
N ILE A 99 -12.90 9.27 6.31
CA ILE A 99 -13.24 9.57 7.72
C ILE A 99 -12.44 8.66 8.66
N PHE A 100 -12.38 7.36 8.41
CA PHE A 100 -11.64 6.41 9.25
C PHE A 100 -10.13 6.69 9.21
N GLY A 101 -9.58 6.98 8.03
CA GLY A 101 -8.20 7.42 7.91
C GLY A 101 -7.94 8.71 8.69
N PHE A 102 -8.80 9.73 8.55
CA PHE A 102 -8.69 10.98 9.29
C PHE A 102 -8.74 10.76 10.81
N ILE A 103 -9.61 9.86 11.29
CA ILE A 103 -9.68 9.47 12.70
C ILE A 103 -8.35 8.86 13.16
N ASN A 104 -7.71 8.00 12.37
CA ASN A 104 -6.39 7.46 12.70
C ASN A 104 -5.36 8.58 12.89
N GLY A 105 -5.24 9.48 11.90
CA GLY A 105 -4.30 10.61 11.99
C GLY A 105 -4.60 11.54 13.16
N LEU A 106 -5.88 11.79 13.44
CA LEU A 106 -6.31 12.63 14.56
C LEU A 106 -5.93 12.00 15.90
N LEU A 107 -6.18 10.70 16.09
CA LEU A 107 -5.86 9.99 17.34
C LEU A 107 -4.34 9.95 17.57
N ILE A 108 -3.57 9.61 16.54
CA ILE A 108 -2.11 9.56 16.61
C ILE A 108 -1.57 10.93 17.04
N ARG A 109 -2.03 12.00 16.39
CA ARG A 109 -1.57 13.37 16.69
C ARG A 109 -2.01 13.88 18.03
N THR A 110 -3.28 13.66 18.42
CA THR A 110 -3.85 14.23 19.65
C THR A 110 -3.24 13.61 20.91
N PHE A 111 -2.96 12.31 20.87
CA PHE A 111 -2.44 11.56 22.00
C PHE A 111 -0.93 11.28 21.88
N ASP A 112 -0.26 11.88 20.90
CA ASP A 112 1.19 11.68 20.62
C ASP A 112 1.57 10.19 20.57
N LEU A 113 0.73 9.37 19.92
CA LEU A 113 0.93 7.94 19.84
C LEU A 113 1.99 7.60 18.79
N HIS A 114 2.79 6.57 19.07
CA HIS A 114 3.63 6.01 18.00
C HIS A 114 2.71 5.46 16.88
N PRO A 115 2.88 5.90 15.62
CA PRO A 115 1.95 5.57 14.51
C PRO A 115 1.69 4.07 14.35
N PHE A 116 2.72 3.23 14.48
CA PHE A 116 2.59 1.78 14.44
C PHE A 116 1.62 1.24 15.51
N VAL A 117 1.75 1.71 16.75
CA VAL A 117 0.91 1.27 17.88
C VAL A 117 -0.52 1.78 17.71
N GLY A 118 -0.67 3.05 17.32
CA GLY A 118 -1.99 3.66 17.09
C GLY A 118 -2.78 2.95 16.00
N THR A 119 -2.15 2.69 14.85
CA THR A 119 -2.84 2.01 13.74
C THR A 119 -3.08 0.52 14.00
N LEU A 120 -2.21 -0.15 14.76
CA LEU A 120 -2.43 -1.53 15.22
C LEU A 120 -3.64 -1.62 16.16
N ALA A 121 -3.78 -0.67 17.08
CA ALA A 121 -4.97 -0.59 17.95
C ALA A 121 -6.23 -0.34 17.12
N MET A 122 -6.19 0.61 16.16
CA MET A 122 -7.31 0.89 15.28
C MET A 122 -7.65 -0.28 14.36
N MET A 123 -6.67 -1.07 13.92
CA MET A 123 -6.91 -2.33 13.20
C MET A 123 -7.81 -3.26 14.03
N SER A 124 -7.53 -3.41 15.32
CA SER A 124 -8.34 -4.25 16.23
C SER A 124 -9.75 -3.66 16.41
N VAL A 125 -9.88 -2.33 16.53
CA VAL A 125 -11.18 -1.65 16.60
C VAL A 125 -11.99 -1.89 15.32
N TYR A 126 -11.41 -1.69 14.14
CA TYR A 126 -12.11 -1.90 12.87
C TYR A 126 -12.50 -3.37 12.67
N ARG A 127 -11.66 -4.32 13.07
CA ARG A 127 -12.02 -5.77 13.09
C ARG A 127 -13.20 -6.03 14.02
N GLY A 128 -13.18 -5.49 15.24
CA GLY A 128 -14.27 -5.61 16.20
C GLY A 128 -15.58 -5.03 15.65
N LEU A 129 -15.54 -3.84 15.06
CA LEU A 129 -16.70 -3.23 14.40
C LEU A 129 -17.19 -4.06 13.23
N THR A 130 -16.30 -4.64 12.42
CA THR A 130 -16.69 -5.57 11.34
C THR A 130 -17.48 -6.75 11.88
N TRP A 131 -17.08 -7.30 13.04
CA TRP A 131 -17.82 -8.36 13.72
C TRP A 131 -19.18 -7.89 14.24
N ILE A 132 -19.29 -6.69 14.78
CA ILE A 132 -20.57 -6.12 15.28
C ILE A 132 -21.56 -5.95 14.12
N PHE A 133 -21.11 -5.43 12.99
CA PHE A 133 -21.95 -5.23 11.80
C PHE A 133 -22.11 -6.48 10.94
N SER A 134 -21.44 -7.61 11.26
CA SER A 134 -21.55 -8.85 10.50
C SER A 134 -22.94 -9.46 10.60
N TYR A 135 -23.26 -10.30 9.62
CA TYR A 135 -24.48 -11.10 9.63
C TYR A 135 -24.25 -12.33 10.51
N ARG A 136 -25.25 -12.69 11.29
CA ARG A 136 -25.15 -13.80 12.24
C ARG A 136 -26.30 -14.79 12.05
N ASN A 137 -25.97 -16.07 12.15
CA ASN A 137 -26.97 -17.13 12.23
C ASN A 137 -27.60 -17.21 13.64
N ALA A 138 -28.58 -18.11 13.82
CA ALA A 138 -29.26 -18.31 15.09
C ALA A 138 -28.31 -18.69 16.25
N ASN A 139 -27.15 -19.27 15.95
CA ASN A 139 -26.12 -19.66 16.93
C ASN A 139 -25.13 -18.51 17.20
N GLY A 140 -25.36 -17.30 16.66
CA GLY A 140 -24.49 -16.14 16.84
C GLY A 140 -23.20 -16.15 16.01
N SER A 141 -22.95 -17.16 15.18
CA SER A 141 -21.78 -17.24 14.31
C SER A 141 -21.93 -16.32 13.12
N ALA A 142 -20.87 -15.54 12.81
CA ALA A 142 -20.84 -14.71 11.62
C ALA A 142 -20.75 -15.56 10.34
N TYR A 143 -21.45 -15.15 9.30
CA TYR A 143 -21.39 -15.82 7.99
C TYR A 143 -21.20 -14.82 6.85
N ALA A 144 -20.70 -15.32 5.73
CA ALA A 144 -20.49 -14.53 4.52
C ALA A 144 -21.85 -14.25 3.86
N VAL A 145 -22.16 -12.99 3.60
CA VAL A 145 -23.36 -12.59 2.90
C VAL A 145 -23.05 -12.34 1.44
N LYS A 146 -23.73 -13.07 0.58
CA LYS A 146 -23.58 -12.94 -0.87
C LYS A 146 -24.23 -11.64 -1.36
N ILE A 147 -23.47 -10.85 -2.09
CA ILE A 147 -23.95 -9.67 -2.76
C ILE A 147 -24.65 -10.11 -4.06
N THR A 148 -25.96 -9.89 -4.13
CA THR A 148 -26.77 -10.26 -5.30
C THR A 148 -26.94 -9.11 -6.28
N ASP A 149 -26.62 -7.89 -5.89
CA ASP A 149 -26.74 -6.72 -6.74
C ASP A 149 -25.85 -6.84 -7.98
N LEU A 150 -26.47 -6.71 -9.15
CA LEU A 150 -25.79 -6.87 -10.44
C LEU A 150 -24.80 -5.76 -10.72
N THR A 151 -25.10 -4.51 -10.32
CA THR A 151 -24.21 -3.36 -10.56
C THR A 151 -22.87 -3.51 -9.86
N ILE A 152 -22.87 -3.97 -8.60
CA ILE A 152 -21.63 -4.24 -7.86
C ILE A 152 -20.86 -5.40 -8.49
N ARG A 153 -21.56 -6.43 -8.95
CA ARG A 153 -20.93 -7.58 -9.61
C ARG A 153 -20.29 -7.19 -10.95
N GLU A 154 -20.91 -6.28 -11.69
CA GLU A 154 -20.39 -5.77 -12.97
C GLU A 154 -19.08 -4.97 -12.79
N LEU A 155 -18.82 -4.37 -11.62
CA LEU A 155 -17.54 -3.71 -11.33
C LEU A 155 -16.35 -4.69 -11.37
N ASN A 156 -16.58 -6.00 -11.20
CA ASN A 156 -15.54 -7.02 -11.41
C ASN A 156 -15.41 -7.43 -12.90
N GLY A 157 -16.06 -6.72 -13.80
CA GLY A 157 -16.01 -6.96 -15.24
C GLY A 157 -14.67 -6.61 -15.86
N ALA A 158 -14.52 -6.99 -17.13
CA ALA A 158 -13.31 -6.75 -17.92
C ALA A 158 -13.65 -6.37 -19.36
N MET A 159 -12.77 -5.58 -19.97
CA MET A 159 -12.74 -5.36 -21.41
C MET A 159 -11.88 -6.44 -22.07
N ASN A 160 -12.39 -7.04 -23.14
CA ASN A 160 -11.66 -8.03 -23.91
C ASN A 160 -10.85 -7.33 -25.02
N ILE A 161 -9.55 -7.52 -25.03
CA ILE A 161 -8.64 -7.03 -26.08
C ILE A 161 -7.90 -8.25 -26.67
N GLY A 162 -8.47 -8.82 -27.72
CA GLY A 162 -7.99 -10.09 -28.26
C GLY A 162 -8.09 -11.20 -27.20
N SER A 163 -6.97 -11.85 -26.90
CA SER A 163 -6.89 -12.91 -25.89
C SER A 163 -6.72 -12.39 -24.46
N PHE A 164 -6.51 -11.08 -24.26
CA PHE A 164 -6.33 -10.47 -22.93
C PHE A 164 -7.63 -9.92 -22.37
N LYS A 165 -7.76 -10.00 -21.05
CA LYS A 165 -8.85 -9.36 -20.30
C LYS A 165 -8.26 -8.26 -19.41
N ILE A 166 -8.70 -7.01 -19.65
CA ILE A 166 -8.33 -5.87 -18.81
C ILE A 166 -9.48 -5.59 -17.85
N TYR A 167 -9.31 -5.91 -16.58
CA TYR A 167 -10.32 -5.72 -15.56
C TYR A 167 -10.49 -4.26 -15.17
N TYR A 168 -11.72 -3.83 -14.88
CA TYR A 168 -12.02 -2.45 -14.47
C TYR A 168 -11.26 -2.06 -13.21
N SER A 169 -11.03 -3.01 -12.29
CA SER A 169 -10.19 -2.79 -11.10
C SER A 169 -8.79 -2.31 -11.44
N LEU A 170 -8.15 -2.88 -12.48
CA LEU A 170 -6.82 -2.45 -12.92
C LEU A 170 -6.83 -1.04 -13.48
N ILE A 171 -7.84 -0.70 -14.31
CA ILE A 171 -7.98 0.63 -14.89
C ILE A 171 -8.10 1.68 -13.77
N VAL A 172 -8.97 1.42 -12.78
CA VAL A 172 -9.14 2.32 -11.64
C VAL A 172 -7.89 2.41 -10.79
N ALA A 173 -7.18 1.29 -10.55
CA ALA A 173 -5.91 1.29 -9.82
C ALA A 173 -4.84 2.15 -10.52
N LEU A 174 -4.74 2.07 -11.85
CA LEU A 174 -3.82 2.90 -12.63
C LEU A 174 -4.22 4.39 -12.62
N ILE A 175 -5.52 4.69 -12.63
CA ILE A 175 -6.01 6.08 -12.46
C ILE A 175 -5.65 6.58 -11.06
N CYS A 176 -5.89 5.80 -10.01
CA CYS A 176 -5.48 6.15 -8.64
C CYS A 176 -3.97 6.42 -8.55
N MET A 177 -3.16 5.53 -9.14
CA MET A 177 -1.71 5.72 -9.21
C MET A 177 -1.33 7.04 -9.91
N ALA A 178 -1.93 7.32 -11.06
CA ALA A 178 -1.63 8.54 -11.82
C ALA A 178 -2.03 9.80 -11.04
N VAL A 179 -3.23 9.80 -10.43
CA VAL A 179 -3.70 10.91 -9.58
C VAL A 179 -2.76 11.13 -8.40
N CYS A 180 -2.40 10.06 -7.68
CA CYS A 180 -1.47 10.14 -6.55
C CYS A 180 -0.10 10.67 -7.01
N GLN A 181 0.41 10.21 -8.15
CA GLN A 181 1.67 10.68 -8.71
C GLN A 181 1.63 12.19 -9.02
N VAL A 182 0.54 12.69 -9.60
CA VAL A 182 0.33 14.11 -9.83
C VAL A 182 0.29 14.88 -8.50
N VAL A 183 -0.42 14.38 -7.49
CA VAL A 183 -0.46 15.02 -6.17
C VAL A 183 0.93 15.13 -5.56
N PHE A 184 1.75 14.08 -5.62
CA PHE A 184 3.11 14.10 -5.09
C PHE A 184 4.03 15.05 -5.86
N MET A 185 3.92 15.10 -7.19
CA MET A 185 4.84 15.88 -8.02
C MET A 185 4.46 17.34 -8.18
N MET A 186 3.17 17.66 -8.16
CA MET A 186 2.66 18.96 -8.60
C MET A 186 1.97 19.78 -7.49
N THR A 187 1.84 19.23 -6.26
CA THR A 187 1.14 19.96 -5.21
C THR A 187 2.04 20.30 -4.01
N LYS A 188 1.70 21.40 -3.32
CA LYS A 188 2.33 21.77 -2.05
C LYS A 188 2.15 20.67 -0.99
N PHE A 189 1.04 19.93 -1.06
CA PHE A 189 0.76 18.83 -0.13
C PHE A 189 1.79 17.70 -0.29
N GLY A 190 2.05 17.25 -1.52
CA GLY A 190 3.08 16.25 -1.79
C GLY A 190 4.48 16.69 -1.35
N SER A 191 4.86 17.94 -1.63
CA SER A 191 6.14 18.51 -1.19
C SER A 191 6.26 18.56 0.33
N ASN A 192 5.17 18.93 1.03
CA ASN A 192 5.14 18.99 2.49
C ASN A 192 5.26 17.58 3.12
N ILE A 193 4.62 16.56 2.53
CA ILE A 193 4.76 15.17 2.97
C ILE A 193 6.22 14.72 2.88
N TYR A 194 6.89 14.96 1.76
CA TYR A 194 8.30 14.60 1.61
C TYR A 194 9.21 15.38 2.56
N ALA A 195 8.92 16.65 2.83
CA ALA A 195 9.67 17.45 3.80
C ALA A 195 9.54 16.89 5.23
N MET A 196 8.31 16.48 5.62
CA MET A 196 8.06 15.85 6.91
C MET A 196 8.81 14.52 7.05
N GLY A 197 8.74 13.66 6.04
CA GLY A 197 9.42 12.37 6.05
C GLY A 197 10.94 12.47 6.03
N ALA A 198 11.50 13.56 5.48
CA ALA A 198 12.94 13.81 5.50
C ALA A 198 13.42 14.28 6.88
N ASN A 199 12.76 15.27 7.48
CA ASN A 199 13.06 15.77 8.82
C ASN A 199 11.87 16.53 9.40
N LEU A 200 11.18 15.91 10.34
CA LEU A 200 9.97 16.45 10.97
C LEU A 200 10.22 17.80 11.65
N LYS A 201 11.32 17.90 12.43
CA LYS A 201 11.65 19.15 13.16
C LYS A 201 12.00 20.30 12.21
N ALA A 202 12.75 20.02 11.14
CA ALA A 202 13.05 21.02 10.12
C ALA A 202 11.78 21.46 9.39
N ALA A 203 10.87 20.54 9.08
CA ALA A 203 9.59 20.86 8.46
C ALA A 203 8.72 21.77 9.35
N GLU A 204 8.68 21.55 10.66
CA GLU A 204 8.00 22.42 11.62
C GLU A 204 8.61 23.83 11.65
N LEU A 205 9.94 23.93 11.68
CA LEU A 205 10.66 25.21 11.69
C LEU A 205 10.44 26.03 10.41
N THR A 206 10.17 25.37 9.27
CA THR A 206 9.81 26.04 8.01
C THR A 206 8.33 26.47 7.94
N GLY A 207 7.55 26.26 9.01
CA GLY A 207 6.15 26.67 9.10
C GLY A 207 5.14 25.68 8.50
N ILE A 208 5.57 24.45 8.16
CA ILE A 208 4.64 23.40 7.71
C ILE A 208 3.76 22.99 8.89
N LYS A 209 2.43 23.05 8.68
CA LYS A 209 1.45 22.61 9.69
C LYS A 209 1.40 21.08 9.73
N VAL A 210 2.41 20.45 10.34
CA VAL A 210 2.62 19.01 10.39
C VAL A 210 1.34 18.24 10.69
N GLY A 211 0.59 18.57 11.75
CA GLY A 211 -0.63 17.86 12.12
C GLY A 211 -1.74 17.89 11.06
N ARG A 212 -1.80 18.94 10.21
CA ARG A 212 -2.74 18.96 9.08
C ARG A 212 -2.28 18.04 7.96
N VAL A 213 -0.99 18.08 7.65
CA VAL A 213 -0.41 17.26 6.58
C VAL A 213 -0.52 15.78 6.94
N GLU A 214 -0.25 15.42 8.19
CA GLU A 214 -0.40 14.08 8.75
C GLU A 214 -1.85 13.59 8.65
N GLY A 215 -2.82 14.35 9.21
CA GLY A 215 -4.24 14.00 9.13
C GLY A 215 -4.74 13.83 7.70
N MET A 216 -4.30 14.70 6.78
CA MET A 216 -4.62 14.58 5.35
C MET A 216 -3.96 13.35 4.70
N ALA A 217 -2.74 12.98 5.10
CA ALA A 217 -2.08 11.79 4.58
C ALA A 217 -2.84 10.51 4.95
N TYR A 218 -3.25 10.39 6.22
CA TYR A 218 -4.10 9.28 6.67
C TYR A 218 -5.49 9.31 6.02
N MET A 219 -6.07 10.49 5.81
CA MET A 219 -7.35 10.65 5.11
C MET A 219 -7.27 10.17 3.66
N CYS A 220 -6.21 10.52 2.94
CA CYS A 220 -5.98 10.04 1.57
C CYS A 220 -5.76 8.51 1.54
N CYS A 221 -5.01 7.96 2.51
CA CYS A 221 -4.83 6.52 2.66
C CYS A 221 -6.16 5.82 2.87
N GLY A 222 -6.98 6.32 3.77
CA GLY A 222 -8.31 5.78 4.04
C GLY A 222 -9.26 5.90 2.84
N ALA A 223 -9.24 7.01 2.11
CA ALA A 223 -10.06 7.19 0.90
C ALA A 223 -9.72 6.12 -0.16
N LEU A 224 -8.43 5.89 -0.41
CA LEU A 224 -7.98 4.85 -1.35
C LEU A 224 -8.25 3.44 -0.84
N THR A 225 -8.24 3.24 0.48
CA THR A 225 -8.73 2.00 1.10
C THR A 225 -10.22 1.80 0.83
N GLY A 226 -11.02 2.87 0.85
CA GLY A 226 -12.44 2.85 0.44
C GLY A 226 -12.62 2.43 -1.03
N VAL A 227 -11.81 2.98 -1.95
CA VAL A 227 -11.81 2.56 -3.36
C VAL A 227 -11.42 1.09 -3.49
N CYS A 228 -10.39 0.64 -2.77
CA CYS A 228 -10.00 -0.77 -2.74
C CYS A 228 -11.14 -1.67 -2.24
N ALA A 229 -11.85 -1.27 -1.18
CA ALA A 229 -12.96 -2.03 -0.61
C ALA A 229 -14.10 -2.25 -1.61
N ILE A 230 -14.37 -1.30 -2.52
CA ILE A 230 -15.32 -1.46 -3.62
C ILE A 230 -14.96 -2.68 -4.48
N PHE A 231 -13.70 -2.75 -4.93
CA PHE A 231 -13.26 -3.85 -5.82
C PHE A 231 -13.04 -5.17 -5.08
N LEU A 232 -12.68 -5.13 -3.79
CA LEU A 232 -12.69 -6.33 -2.95
C LEU A 232 -14.08 -6.93 -2.84
N LEU A 233 -15.09 -6.10 -2.57
CA LEU A 233 -16.48 -6.53 -2.47
C LEU A 233 -17.02 -7.04 -3.82
N ALA A 234 -16.75 -6.29 -4.90
CA ALA A 234 -17.16 -6.69 -6.26
C ALA A 234 -16.53 -8.03 -6.69
N ARG A 235 -15.26 -8.25 -6.31
CA ARG A 235 -14.53 -9.48 -6.66
C ARG A 235 -14.98 -10.69 -5.84
N SER A 236 -15.08 -10.55 -4.53
CA SER A 236 -15.47 -11.64 -3.62
C SER A 236 -16.95 -11.96 -3.72
N GLN A 237 -17.77 -11.00 -4.19
CA GLN A 237 -19.23 -11.07 -4.22
C GLN A 237 -19.86 -11.44 -2.87
N CYS A 238 -19.11 -11.26 -1.80
CA CYS A 238 -19.57 -11.48 -0.44
C CYS A 238 -18.79 -10.59 0.55
N ALA A 239 -19.47 -10.14 1.61
CA ALA A 239 -18.84 -9.47 2.72
C ALA A 239 -18.52 -10.50 3.82
N THR A 240 -17.27 -10.51 4.29
CA THR A 240 -16.79 -11.41 5.35
C THR A 240 -16.01 -10.66 6.40
N THR A 241 -15.97 -11.20 7.62
CA THR A 241 -15.21 -10.62 8.74
C THR A 241 -13.69 -10.73 8.54
N THR A 242 -13.24 -11.64 7.69
CA THR A 242 -11.82 -11.88 7.39
C THR A 242 -11.32 -11.20 6.12
N MET A 243 -12.19 -10.44 5.43
CA MET A 243 -11.81 -9.72 4.23
C MET A 243 -10.63 -8.77 4.50
N GLY A 244 -9.73 -8.66 3.54
CA GLY A 244 -8.60 -7.74 3.61
C GLY A 244 -7.50 -8.09 4.61
N VAL A 245 -7.52 -9.30 5.21
CA VAL A 245 -6.41 -9.75 6.08
C VAL A 245 -5.13 -9.88 5.26
N GLY A 246 -4.06 -9.23 5.71
CA GLY A 246 -2.75 -9.24 5.08
C GLY A 246 -2.53 -8.16 4.02
N LEU A 247 -3.57 -7.42 3.60
CA LEU A 247 -3.43 -6.35 2.62
C LEU A 247 -2.52 -5.22 3.10
N GLU A 248 -2.46 -4.97 4.41
CA GLU A 248 -1.52 -4.05 5.03
C GLU A 248 -0.07 -4.44 4.74
N PHE A 249 0.26 -5.73 4.84
CA PHE A 249 1.60 -6.25 4.55
C PHE A 249 1.91 -6.26 3.05
N ASP A 250 0.92 -6.56 2.20
CA ASP A 250 1.07 -6.47 0.74
C ASP A 250 1.38 -5.04 0.33
N ALA A 251 0.69 -4.05 0.90
CA ALA A 251 0.91 -2.64 0.59
C ALA A 251 2.31 -2.17 1.01
N ILE A 252 2.74 -2.52 2.23
CA ILE A 252 4.08 -2.19 2.72
C ILE A 252 5.14 -2.88 1.85
N SER A 253 4.99 -4.20 1.58
CA SER A 253 5.93 -4.95 0.75
C SER A 253 6.05 -4.37 -0.65
N ALA A 254 4.93 -4.02 -1.28
CA ALA A 254 4.91 -3.40 -2.60
C ALA A 254 5.67 -2.07 -2.62
N LEU A 255 5.50 -1.24 -1.59
CA LEU A 255 6.21 0.04 -1.48
C LEU A 255 7.70 -0.14 -1.24
N VAL A 256 8.10 -1.08 -0.38
CA VAL A 256 9.52 -1.35 -0.08
C VAL A 256 10.22 -1.93 -1.30
N ILE A 257 9.60 -2.89 -2.01
CA ILE A 257 10.09 -3.40 -3.30
C ILE A 257 10.19 -2.26 -4.32
N GLY A 258 9.22 -1.36 -4.34
CA GLY A 258 9.20 -0.14 -5.17
C GLY A 258 10.23 0.92 -4.80
N GLY A 259 11.04 0.69 -3.76
CA GLY A 259 12.15 1.54 -3.34
C GLY A 259 11.85 2.53 -2.22
N ALA A 260 10.70 2.39 -1.52
CA ALA A 260 10.44 3.10 -0.28
C ALA A 260 11.24 2.47 0.88
N SER A 261 11.55 3.25 1.92
CA SER A 261 12.11 2.70 3.16
C SER A 261 11.02 2.29 4.13
N ALA A 262 11.14 1.09 4.71
CA ALA A 262 10.23 0.62 5.75
C ALA A 262 10.54 1.23 7.13
N MET A 263 11.74 1.75 7.33
CA MET A 263 12.22 2.20 8.64
C MET A 263 11.89 3.67 8.98
N GLY A 264 11.04 4.33 8.21
CA GLY A 264 10.38 5.61 8.54
C GLY A 264 11.25 6.84 8.84
N ALA A 265 12.41 6.69 9.43
CA ALA A 265 13.24 7.78 9.98
C ALA A 265 14.56 8.01 9.23
N SER A 266 14.70 7.55 7.99
CA SER A 266 15.93 7.73 7.22
C SER A 266 15.73 8.76 6.10
N GLU A 267 16.82 9.33 5.58
CA GLU A 267 16.82 10.18 4.37
C GLU A 267 16.10 9.52 3.16
N THR A 268 15.77 8.24 3.28
CA THR A 268 15.05 7.45 2.27
C THR A 268 13.53 7.47 2.47
N ALA A 269 13.01 7.87 3.63
CA ALA A 269 11.57 7.88 3.93
C ALA A 269 10.77 8.71 2.90
N GLY A 270 11.29 9.84 2.48
CA GLY A 270 10.68 10.66 1.43
C GLY A 270 10.69 10.08 0.01
N LYS A 271 11.04 8.81 -0.17
CA LYS A 271 11.16 8.19 -1.52
C LYS A 271 10.02 7.25 -1.87
N ALA A 272 9.04 7.06 -1.00
CA ALA A 272 7.81 6.35 -1.36
C ALA A 272 7.13 7.08 -2.53
N ASN A 273 6.81 6.33 -3.60
CA ASN A 273 6.15 6.93 -4.77
C ASN A 273 5.16 5.92 -5.40
N PRO A 274 4.06 6.40 -5.99
CA PRO A 274 3.01 5.55 -6.55
C PRO A 274 3.47 4.65 -7.70
N VAL A 275 4.41 5.10 -8.53
CA VAL A 275 4.94 4.27 -9.64
C VAL A 275 5.77 3.12 -9.10
N GLY A 276 6.61 3.37 -8.09
CA GLY A 276 7.33 2.32 -7.37
C GLY A 276 6.37 1.31 -6.75
N ALA A 277 5.31 1.79 -6.09
CA ALA A 277 4.26 0.94 -5.53
C ALA A 277 3.62 0.02 -6.57
N ALA A 278 3.35 0.52 -7.78
CA ALA A 278 2.78 -0.27 -8.86
C ALA A 278 3.72 -1.40 -9.31
N LEU A 279 5.00 -1.11 -9.48
CA LEU A 279 6.00 -2.11 -9.86
C LEU A 279 6.20 -3.15 -8.75
N GLY A 280 6.22 -2.71 -7.49
CA GLY A 280 6.33 -3.61 -6.36
C GLY A 280 5.10 -4.51 -6.17
N ALA A 281 3.90 -3.96 -6.31
CA ALA A 281 2.66 -4.73 -6.26
C ALA A 281 2.59 -5.76 -7.41
N PHE A 282 2.98 -5.37 -8.61
CA PHE A 282 3.05 -6.28 -9.74
C PHE A 282 4.04 -7.43 -9.50
N PHE A 283 5.25 -7.13 -9.04
CA PHE A 283 6.24 -8.14 -8.70
C PHE A 283 5.71 -9.12 -7.65
N LEU A 284 5.12 -8.60 -6.56
CA LEU A 284 4.63 -9.42 -5.46
C LEU A 284 3.55 -10.42 -5.95
N TYR A 285 2.59 -9.92 -6.73
CA TYR A 285 1.50 -10.77 -7.23
C TYR A 285 1.93 -11.69 -8.38
N LEU A 286 2.95 -11.32 -9.13
CA LEU A 286 3.60 -12.21 -10.08
C LEU A 286 4.24 -13.41 -9.36
N VAL A 287 4.91 -13.17 -8.24
CA VAL A 287 5.51 -14.24 -7.40
C VAL A 287 4.42 -15.12 -6.78
N TYR A 288 3.35 -14.52 -6.20
CA TYR A 288 2.25 -15.29 -5.61
C TYR A 288 1.55 -16.18 -6.64
N ASN A 289 1.27 -15.63 -7.82
CA ASN A 289 0.67 -16.39 -8.91
C ASN A 289 1.62 -17.50 -9.42
N GLY A 290 2.92 -17.21 -9.50
CA GLY A 290 3.93 -18.19 -9.91
C GLY A 290 3.98 -19.39 -8.96
N ILE A 291 4.04 -19.15 -7.67
CA ILE A 291 4.01 -20.19 -6.62
C ILE A 291 2.72 -21.02 -6.72
N PHE A 292 1.58 -20.36 -6.90
CA PHE A 292 0.30 -21.05 -7.10
C PHE A 292 0.30 -21.93 -8.35
N LYS A 293 0.86 -21.45 -9.46
CA LYS A 293 0.98 -22.21 -10.72
C LYS A 293 1.93 -23.40 -10.65
N MET A 294 2.87 -23.40 -9.73
CA MET A 294 3.71 -24.54 -9.41
C MET A 294 2.98 -25.63 -8.58
N GLY A 295 1.70 -25.44 -8.27
CA GLY A 295 0.90 -26.38 -7.48
C GLY A 295 1.15 -26.29 -5.97
N ILE A 296 1.84 -25.26 -5.50
CA ILE A 296 2.09 -25.05 -4.06
C ILE A 296 0.80 -24.51 -3.43
N PRO A 297 0.31 -25.13 -2.33
CA PRO A 297 -0.93 -24.70 -1.68
C PRO A 297 -0.91 -23.24 -1.24
N THR A 298 -2.07 -22.57 -1.30
CA THR A 298 -2.24 -21.15 -0.96
C THR A 298 -1.83 -20.82 0.49
N ALA A 299 -1.83 -21.80 1.39
CA ALA A 299 -1.31 -21.63 2.75
C ALA A 299 0.14 -21.12 2.78
N TYR A 300 0.95 -21.48 1.79
CA TYR A 300 2.33 -21.00 1.66
C TYR A 300 2.42 -19.54 1.19
N GLN A 301 1.33 -18.94 0.69
CA GLN A 301 1.33 -17.52 0.32
C GLN A 301 1.62 -16.62 1.51
N GLN A 302 1.08 -16.93 2.69
CA GLN A 302 1.35 -16.16 3.91
C GLN A 302 2.82 -16.28 4.35
N ILE A 303 3.42 -17.46 4.19
CA ILE A 303 4.86 -17.66 4.47
C ILE A 303 5.69 -16.85 3.46
N THR A 304 5.31 -16.88 2.19
CA THR A 304 5.98 -16.09 1.14
C THR A 304 5.84 -14.60 1.40
N GLN A 305 4.65 -14.13 1.77
CA GLN A 305 4.39 -12.73 2.13
C GLN A 305 5.31 -12.26 3.26
N GLY A 306 5.33 -13.00 4.37
CA GLY A 306 6.22 -12.71 5.50
C GLY A 306 7.70 -12.80 5.14
N GLY A 307 8.08 -13.82 4.37
CA GLY A 307 9.46 -14.03 3.91
C GLY A 307 9.94 -12.91 2.98
N VAL A 308 9.12 -12.48 2.02
CA VAL A 308 9.43 -11.35 1.14
C VAL A 308 9.55 -10.06 1.93
N LEU A 309 8.65 -9.81 2.88
CA LEU A 309 8.70 -8.63 3.73
C LEU A 309 9.99 -8.59 4.56
N ILE A 310 10.35 -9.69 5.24
CA ILE A 310 11.59 -9.80 6.03
C ILE A 310 12.81 -9.57 5.14
N LEU A 311 12.88 -10.24 3.98
CA LEU A 311 13.99 -10.10 3.03
C LEU A 311 14.17 -8.64 2.58
N MET A 312 13.06 -7.97 2.24
CA MET A 312 13.10 -6.57 1.81
C MET A 312 13.50 -5.62 2.93
N MET A 313 13.01 -5.84 4.16
CA MET A 313 13.42 -5.06 5.34
C MET A 313 14.91 -5.26 5.65
N MET A 314 15.43 -6.49 5.52
CA MET A 314 16.87 -6.77 5.68
C MET A 314 17.69 -6.03 4.63
N VAL A 315 17.29 -6.06 3.37
CA VAL A 315 17.97 -5.34 2.27
C VAL A 315 17.96 -3.83 2.52
N ASP A 316 16.81 -3.26 2.93
CA ASP A 316 16.71 -1.82 3.26
C ASP A 316 17.63 -1.46 4.44
N SER A 317 17.66 -2.27 5.49
CA SER A 317 18.54 -2.10 6.66
C SER A 317 20.02 -2.14 6.27
N ILE A 318 20.44 -3.14 5.49
CA ILE A 318 21.83 -3.28 5.02
C ILE A 318 22.22 -2.07 4.16
N VAL A 319 21.39 -1.68 3.21
CA VAL A 319 21.63 -0.51 2.35
C VAL A 319 21.76 0.77 3.18
N THR A 320 20.97 0.91 4.21
CA THR A 320 21.01 2.07 5.13
C THR A 320 22.31 2.06 5.94
N MET A 321 22.69 0.92 6.52
CA MET A 321 23.95 0.77 7.27
C MET A 321 25.18 1.11 6.41
N VAL A 322 25.24 0.57 5.19
CA VAL A 322 26.36 0.85 4.26
C VAL A 322 26.43 2.34 3.90
N ARG A 323 25.28 3.00 3.74
CA ARG A 323 25.26 4.44 3.46
C ARG A 323 25.73 5.28 4.63
N LEU A 324 25.26 4.99 5.83
CA LEU A 324 25.69 5.71 7.06
C LEU A 324 27.19 5.56 7.24
N HIS A 325 27.71 4.36 7.11
CA HIS A 325 29.17 4.12 7.20
C HIS A 325 29.96 4.91 6.15
N ASN A 326 29.48 4.95 4.91
CA ASN A 326 30.12 5.74 3.84
C ASN A 326 30.02 7.26 4.07
N GLN A 327 28.98 7.75 4.76
CA GLN A 327 28.87 9.15 5.15
C GLN A 327 29.86 9.49 6.27
N GLU A 328 29.96 8.65 7.29
CA GLU A 328 30.94 8.80 8.38
C GLU A 328 32.36 8.84 7.85
N LEU A 329 32.71 7.94 6.94
CA LEU A 329 34.04 7.94 6.30
C LEU A 329 34.31 9.25 5.52
N LYS A 330 33.31 9.77 4.79
CA LYS A 330 33.46 11.04 4.08
C LYS A 330 33.66 12.22 5.02
N TYR A 331 32.87 12.29 6.11
CA TYR A 331 33.05 13.33 7.14
C TYR A 331 34.42 13.24 7.81
N GLY A 332 34.91 12.04 8.12
CA GLY A 332 36.25 11.84 8.67
C GLY A 332 37.34 12.35 7.73
N LEU A 333 37.29 11.99 6.45
CA LEU A 333 38.23 12.44 5.43
C LEU A 333 38.16 13.95 5.17
N GLU A 334 37.00 14.57 5.30
CA GLU A 334 36.83 16.01 5.14
C GLU A 334 37.42 16.78 6.33
N GLN A 335 37.23 16.28 7.56
CA GLN A 335 37.88 16.85 8.77
C GLN A 335 39.39 16.68 8.75
N GLU A 336 39.92 15.54 8.30
CA GLU A 336 41.36 15.37 8.13
C GLU A 336 41.97 16.36 7.12
N LYS A 337 41.28 16.63 6.01
CA LYS A 337 41.70 17.63 5.01
C LYS A 337 41.75 19.05 5.60
N ILE A 338 40.68 19.44 6.32
CA ILE A 338 40.62 20.77 6.96
C ILE A 338 41.78 20.93 7.97
N MET A 339 42.00 19.90 8.78
CA MET A 339 43.08 19.91 9.76
C MET A 339 44.48 20.00 9.11
N GLN A 340 44.71 19.33 7.98
CA GLN A 340 45.95 19.42 7.21
C GLN A 340 46.13 20.77 6.54
N GLU A 341 45.06 21.41 6.05
CA GLU A 341 45.08 22.77 5.49
C GLU A 341 45.40 23.82 6.57
N GLU A 342 44.84 23.67 7.77
CA GLU A 342 45.16 24.56 8.92
C GLU A 342 46.59 24.41 9.35
N LEU A 343 47.15 23.19 9.39
CA LEU A 343 48.55 22.92 9.72
C LEU A 343 49.55 23.46 8.66
N ASN A 344 49.17 23.53 7.42
CA ASN A 344 50.01 24.03 6.33
C ASN A 344 49.98 25.56 6.17
N ASN A 345 48.96 26.23 6.74
CA ASN A 345 48.76 27.68 6.65
C ASN A 345 49.15 28.45 7.95
N GLY A 346 49.57 27.75 8.99
CA GLY A 346 50.09 28.34 10.27
C GLY A 346 51.58 28.15 10.38
#